data_50e51c5cbe3548424f138b1b4d117637
#
_entry.id   50e51c5cbe3548424f138b1b4d117637
#
_cell.length_a   1.000
_cell.length_b   1.000
_cell.length_c   1.000
_cell.angle_alpha   90.00
_cell.angle_beta   90.00
_cell.angle_gamma   90.00
#
_symmetry.space_group_name_H-M   'P 1'
#
loop_
_entity.id
_entity.type
_entity.pdbx_description
1 polymer ?
#
loop_
_entity_poly.entity_id
_entity_poly.type
_entity_poly.pdbx_seq_one_letter_code
_entity_poly.pdbx_strand_id
1 'polypeptide(L)'
;MAEQQEGKPIKEEEEQDVEALRAELESVKNELRRAKESSETNLNKMKYLMADFDNYRKQMEKQLASKAESIKAELLLKFLNIRDDYLRALSVARQSKSEQGVVVIEGLEGILKNIDSLFASEGVREIEAIGTPFDPNVHDAIAYSARDDLAENTVTAEIRKGYMLNGRVLRPSLVEISKIVKNSVNDTKELNIQGGQEGG
;
A
#
# COMPACT_ATOMS: atom_id res chain seq x y z
N MET A 1 39.84 -73.00 -70.89
CA MET A 1 38.59 -72.86 -70.07
C MET A 1 38.99 -72.59 -68.64
N ALA A 2 39.23 -71.34 -68.26
CA ALA A 2 39.38 -70.93 -66.89
C ALA A 2 39.47 -69.38 -66.89
N GLU A 3 38.40 -68.66 -67.01
CA GLU A 3 38.36 -67.21 -66.89
C GLU A 3 36.90 -66.73 -66.77
N GLN A 4 36.22 -67.01 -65.68
CA GLN A 4 34.89 -66.37 -65.39
C GLN A 4 34.38 -66.58 -63.96
N GLN A 5 35.20 -66.68 -62.92
CA GLN A 5 34.68 -66.85 -61.53
C GLN A 5 35.23 -65.89 -60.46
N GLU A 6 36.00 -64.85 -60.74
CA GLU A 6 36.59 -64.01 -59.72
C GLU A 6 35.98 -62.61 -59.59
N GLY A 7 34.94 -62.25 -60.33
CA GLY A 7 34.38 -60.90 -60.30
C GLY A 7 33.05 -60.73 -59.54
N LYS A 8 32.47 -61.79 -59.00
CA LYS A 8 31.14 -61.69 -58.28
C LYS A 8 31.17 -61.43 -56.80
N PRO A 9 32.06 -61.95 -55.99
CA PRO A 9 32.00 -61.77 -54.55
C PRO A 9 32.36 -60.37 -54.08
N ILE A 10 33.29 -59.69 -54.78
CA ILE A 10 33.76 -58.33 -54.32
C ILE A 10 32.68 -57.23 -54.51
N LYS A 11 31.91 -57.35 -55.61
CA LYS A 11 30.80 -56.34 -55.82
C LYS A 11 29.63 -56.51 -54.88
N GLU A 12 29.29 -57.68 -54.44
CA GLU A 12 28.20 -57.95 -53.48
C GLU A 12 28.60 -57.49 -52.04
N GLU A 13 29.86 -57.65 -51.66
CA GLU A 13 30.40 -57.13 -50.39
C GLU A 13 30.44 -55.59 -50.41
N GLU A 14 30.92 -54.94 -51.48
CA GLU A 14 30.90 -53.47 -51.61
C GLU A 14 29.48 -52.91 -51.64
N GLU A 15 28.49 -53.57 -52.25
CA GLU A 15 27.08 -53.16 -52.24
C GLU A 15 26.47 -53.29 -50.81
N GLN A 16 26.78 -54.35 -50.06
CA GLN A 16 26.33 -54.52 -48.64
C GLN A 16 26.95 -53.48 -47.71
N ASP A 17 28.23 -53.17 -47.87
CA ASP A 17 28.92 -52.13 -47.09
C ASP A 17 28.33 -50.73 -47.36
N VAL A 18 27.99 -50.41 -48.59
CA VAL A 18 27.34 -49.17 -49.00
C VAL A 18 25.93 -49.06 -48.40
N GLU A 19 25.18 -50.18 -48.38
CA GLU A 19 23.83 -50.18 -47.74
C GLU A 19 23.87 -50.05 -46.23
N ALA A 20 24.83 -50.68 -45.54
CA ALA A 20 25.10 -50.55 -44.13
C ALA A 20 25.50 -49.12 -43.77
N LEU A 21 26.41 -48.48 -44.50
CA LEU A 21 26.80 -47.10 -44.36
C LEU A 21 25.64 -46.11 -44.57
N ARG A 22 24.75 -46.41 -45.53
CA ARG A 22 23.53 -45.57 -45.72
C ARG A 22 22.58 -45.71 -44.58
N ALA A 23 22.37 -46.88 -44.00
CA ALA A 23 21.54 -47.14 -42.88
C ALA A 23 22.10 -46.41 -41.62
N GLU A 24 23.41 -46.47 -41.38
CA GLU A 24 24.10 -45.77 -40.31
C GLU A 24 23.97 -44.24 -40.45
N LEU A 25 24.19 -43.71 -41.67
CA LEU A 25 24.05 -42.29 -41.98
C LEU A 25 22.62 -41.79 -41.71
N GLU A 26 21.59 -42.56 -42.03
CA GLU A 26 20.20 -42.22 -41.77
C GLU A 26 19.87 -42.28 -40.28
N SER A 27 20.43 -43.23 -39.54
CA SER A 27 20.32 -43.31 -38.08
C SER A 27 20.92 -42.06 -37.41
N VAL A 28 22.17 -41.73 -37.77
CA VAL A 28 22.86 -40.54 -37.23
C VAL A 28 22.13 -39.23 -37.57
N LYS A 29 21.58 -39.11 -38.79
CA LYS A 29 20.76 -37.97 -39.18
C LYS A 29 19.51 -37.85 -38.30
N ASN A 30 18.84 -38.97 -38.01
CA ASN A 30 17.67 -38.99 -37.16
C ASN A 30 17.99 -38.64 -35.70
N GLU A 31 19.12 -39.15 -35.19
CA GLU A 31 19.61 -38.75 -33.85
C GLU A 31 19.96 -37.27 -33.79
N LEU A 32 20.66 -36.74 -34.76
CA LEU A 32 21.00 -35.33 -34.87
C LEU A 32 19.72 -34.44 -34.90
N ARG A 33 18.70 -34.85 -35.65
CA ARG A 33 17.42 -34.15 -35.72
C ARG A 33 16.75 -34.11 -34.33
N ARG A 34 16.66 -35.26 -33.64
CA ARG A 34 16.09 -35.35 -32.28
C ARG A 34 16.87 -34.52 -31.29
N ALA A 35 18.21 -34.55 -31.35
CA ALA A 35 19.06 -33.74 -30.49
C ALA A 35 18.84 -32.22 -30.69
N LYS A 36 18.71 -31.79 -31.96
CA LYS A 36 18.40 -30.39 -32.30
C LYS A 36 17.04 -29.98 -31.79
N GLU A 37 15.99 -30.77 -32.00
CA GLU A 37 14.63 -30.51 -31.52
C GLU A 37 14.58 -30.41 -29.98
N SER A 38 15.29 -31.34 -29.30
CA SER A 38 15.42 -31.31 -27.85
C SER A 38 16.16 -30.07 -27.34
N SER A 39 17.25 -29.69 -28.00
CA SER A 39 18.03 -28.50 -27.68
C SER A 39 17.21 -27.24 -27.85
N GLU A 40 16.45 -27.10 -28.94
CA GLU A 40 15.59 -25.95 -29.19
C GLU A 40 14.45 -25.87 -28.20
N THR A 41 13.84 -27.00 -27.84
CA THR A 41 12.82 -27.09 -26.80
C THR A 41 13.38 -26.64 -25.42
N ASN A 42 14.58 -27.11 -25.09
CA ASN A 42 15.23 -26.75 -23.83
C ASN A 42 15.61 -25.24 -23.78
N LEU A 43 16.11 -24.71 -24.91
CA LEU A 43 16.37 -23.26 -25.03
C LEU A 43 15.12 -22.43 -24.84
N ASN A 44 14.01 -22.84 -25.41
CA ASN A 44 12.73 -22.13 -25.22
C ASN A 44 12.26 -22.22 -23.78
N LYS A 45 12.33 -23.39 -23.15
CA LYS A 45 12.03 -23.54 -21.70
C LYS A 45 12.92 -22.64 -20.84
N MET A 46 14.22 -22.56 -21.11
CA MET A 46 15.12 -21.66 -20.40
C MET A 46 14.73 -20.20 -20.56
N LYS A 47 14.38 -19.75 -21.77
CA LYS A 47 13.93 -18.38 -22.01
C LYS A 47 12.67 -18.04 -21.19
N TYR A 48 11.69 -18.94 -21.17
CA TYR A 48 10.48 -18.75 -20.35
C TYR A 48 10.83 -18.71 -18.85
N LEU A 49 11.66 -19.62 -18.37
CA LEU A 49 12.07 -19.66 -16.96
C LEU A 49 12.83 -18.39 -16.54
N MET A 50 13.70 -17.86 -17.41
CA MET A 50 14.40 -16.60 -17.17
C MET A 50 13.42 -15.42 -17.08
N ALA A 51 12.43 -15.35 -17.98
CA ALA A 51 11.41 -14.30 -17.93
C ALA A 51 10.56 -14.39 -16.65
N ASP A 52 10.16 -15.59 -16.26
CA ASP A 52 9.42 -15.82 -15.01
C ASP A 52 10.25 -15.44 -13.78
N PHE A 53 11.54 -15.79 -13.77
CA PHE A 53 12.44 -15.42 -12.68
C PHE A 53 12.64 -13.91 -12.58
N ASP A 54 12.78 -13.19 -13.70
CA ASP A 54 12.87 -11.73 -13.70
C ASP A 54 11.59 -11.07 -13.19
N ASN A 55 10.43 -11.59 -13.57
CA ASN A 55 9.14 -11.14 -13.05
C ASN A 55 9.02 -11.40 -11.55
N TYR A 56 9.38 -12.60 -11.09
CA TYR A 56 9.39 -12.95 -9.67
C TYR A 56 10.33 -12.04 -8.87
N ARG A 57 11.55 -11.77 -9.34
CA ARG A 57 12.49 -10.87 -8.69
C ARG A 57 11.91 -9.48 -8.54
N LYS A 58 11.37 -8.88 -9.62
CA LYS A 58 10.72 -7.56 -9.59
C LYS A 58 9.56 -7.52 -8.60
N GLN A 59 8.76 -8.57 -8.55
CA GLN A 59 7.64 -8.67 -7.63
C GLN A 59 8.13 -8.76 -6.17
N MET A 60 9.16 -9.53 -5.90
CA MET A 60 9.76 -9.65 -4.56
C MET A 60 10.36 -8.34 -4.08
N GLU A 61 11.10 -7.63 -4.92
CA GLU A 61 11.65 -6.30 -4.61
C GLU A 61 10.53 -5.32 -4.24
N LYS A 62 9.43 -5.31 -5.00
CA LYS A 62 8.26 -4.47 -4.73
C LYS A 62 7.55 -4.84 -3.42
N GLN A 63 7.42 -6.13 -3.13
CA GLN A 63 6.83 -6.60 -1.88
C GLN A 63 7.69 -6.25 -0.67
N LEU A 64 9.02 -6.39 -0.77
CA LEU A 64 9.95 -6.02 0.29
C LEU A 64 9.89 -4.52 0.59
N ALA A 65 9.90 -3.67 -0.44
CA ALA A 65 9.77 -2.22 -0.28
C ALA A 65 8.43 -1.85 0.40
N SER A 66 7.31 -2.41 -0.06
CA SER A 66 5.99 -2.18 0.52
C SER A 66 5.91 -2.64 1.98
N LYS A 67 6.52 -3.79 2.30
CA LYS A 67 6.54 -4.31 3.67
C LYS A 67 7.39 -3.46 4.60
N ALA A 68 8.54 -2.96 4.12
CA ALA A 68 9.38 -2.03 4.88
C ALA A 68 8.64 -0.73 5.20
N GLU A 69 7.92 -0.15 4.23
CA GLU A 69 7.08 1.03 4.45
C GLU A 69 5.96 0.76 5.46
N SER A 70 5.30 -0.40 5.39
CA SER A 70 4.25 -0.75 6.35
C SER A 70 4.77 -0.90 7.77
N ILE A 71 5.94 -1.53 7.95
CA ILE A 71 6.59 -1.67 9.27
C ILE A 71 6.99 -0.29 9.81
N LYS A 72 7.54 0.57 8.94
CA LYS A 72 7.87 1.96 9.30
C LYS A 72 6.63 2.73 9.75
N ALA A 73 5.53 2.63 9.02
CA ALA A 73 4.27 3.28 9.37
C ALA A 73 3.72 2.79 10.72
N GLU A 74 3.74 1.49 10.97
CA GLU A 74 3.30 0.92 12.25
C GLU A 74 4.15 1.41 13.43
N LEU A 75 5.47 1.46 13.25
CA LEU A 75 6.39 1.96 14.26
C LEU A 75 6.14 3.44 14.56
N LEU A 76 6.00 4.27 13.52
CA LEU A 76 5.71 5.70 13.67
C LEU A 76 4.37 5.95 14.35
N LEU A 77 3.34 5.13 14.08
CA LEU A 77 2.07 5.17 14.80
C LEU A 77 2.23 4.97 16.31
N LYS A 78 3.05 3.99 16.71
CA LYS A 78 3.35 3.74 18.13
C LYS A 78 4.06 4.94 18.77
N PHE A 79 5.00 5.56 18.07
CA PHE A 79 5.67 6.77 18.54
C PHE A 79 4.73 7.98 18.61
N LEU A 80 3.78 8.12 17.69
CA LEU A 80 2.75 9.17 17.76
C LEU A 80 1.87 9.04 19.01
N ASN A 81 1.53 7.82 19.42
CA ASN A 81 0.78 7.61 20.66
C ASN A 81 1.61 8.03 21.90
N ILE A 82 2.89 7.68 21.94
CA ILE A 82 3.81 8.13 23.00
C ILE A 82 3.90 9.67 23.02
N ARG A 83 3.98 10.30 21.84
CA ARG A 83 3.98 11.77 21.72
C ARG A 83 2.69 12.39 22.26
N ASP A 84 1.53 11.79 21.98
CA ASP A 84 0.25 12.28 22.49
C ASP A 84 0.19 12.20 24.03
N ASP A 85 0.67 11.09 24.60
CA ASP A 85 0.76 10.93 26.06
C ASP A 85 1.73 11.93 26.67
N TYR A 86 2.85 12.20 25.99
CA TYR A 86 3.82 13.21 26.38
C TYR A 86 3.22 14.63 26.38
N LEU A 87 2.47 15.00 25.33
CA LEU A 87 1.76 16.29 25.26
C LEU A 87 0.73 16.43 26.37
N ARG A 88 0.04 15.35 26.72
CA ARG A 88 -0.91 15.33 27.82
C ARG A 88 -0.21 15.57 29.16
N ALA A 89 0.91 14.88 29.40
CA ALA A 89 1.72 15.08 30.60
C ALA A 89 2.26 16.50 30.69
N LEU A 90 2.76 17.06 29.57
CA LEU A 90 3.24 18.42 29.48
C LEU A 90 2.11 19.46 29.79
N SER A 91 0.90 19.21 29.30
CA SER A 91 -0.25 20.08 29.57
C SER A 91 -0.61 20.13 31.06
N VAL A 92 -0.53 18.99 31.74
CA VAL A 92 -0.72 18.89 33.19
C VAL A 92 0.40 19.60 33.94
N ALA A 93 1.66 19.43 33.55
CA ALA A 93 2.81 20.08 34.14
C ALA A 93 2.73 21.61 34.05
N ARG A 94 2.26 22.15 32.94
CA ARG A 94 2.04 23.60 32.74
C ARG A 94 1.01 24.22 33.68
N GLN A 95 0.09 23.42 34.22
CA GLN A 95 -0.89 23.89 35.22
C GLN A 95 -0.26 24.06 36.60
N SER A 96 0.90 23.47 36.85
CA SER A 96 1.65 23.62 38.10
C SER A 96 2.42 24.96 38.09
N LYS A 97 2.07 25.86 39.02
CA LYS A 97 2.62 27.23 39.11
C LYS A 97 3.93 27.34 39.93
N SER A 98 4.76 26.27 40.01
CA SER A 98 6.02 26.34 40.74
C SER A 98 7.16 26.88 39.88
N GLU A 99 8.02 27.74 40.41
CA GLU A 99 9.20 28.26 39.70
C GLU A 99 10.14 27.14 39.19
N GLN A 100 10.30 26.07 39.97
CA GLN A 100 11.05 24.88 39.57
C GLN A 100 10.37 24.14 38.42
N GLY A 101 9.05 24.23 38.28
CA GLY A 101 8.27 23.67 37.18
C GLY A 101 8.60 24.30 35.83
N VAL A 102 8.94 25.57 35.76
CA VAL A 102 9.25 26.28 34.51
C VAL A 102 10.47 25.72 33.83
N VAL A 103 11.57 25.47 34.53
CA VAL A 103 12.82 24.93 33.98
C VAL A 103 12.62 23.49 33.47
N VAL A 104 11.81 22.71 34.19
CA VAL A 104 11.46 21.36 33.78
C VAL A 104 10.60 21.38 32.50
N ILE A 105 9.65 22.30 32.38
CA ILE A 105 8.78 22.48 31.22
C ILE A 105 9.63 22.84 29.98
N GLU A 106 10.57 23.79 30.09
CA GLU A 106 11.46 24.16 28.99
C GLU A 106 12.28 22.94 28.46
N GLY A 107 12.81 22.14 29.40
CA GLY A 107 13.52 20.89 29.02
C GLY A 107 12.61 19.89 28.29
N LEU A 108 11.36 19.75 28.77
CA LEU A 108 10.37 18.87 28.13
C LEU A 108 9.96 19.39 26.73
N GLU A 109 9.81 20.70 26.56
CA GLU A 109 9.53 21.31 25.24
C GLU A 109 10.69 21.08 24.24
N GLY A 110 11.94 21.12 24.72
CA GLY A 110 13.11 20.76 23.91
C GLY A 110 13.05 19.33 23.40
N ILE A 111 12.64 18.38 24.22
CA ILE A 111 12.46 16.98 23.83
C ILE A 111 11.35 16.86 22.77
N LEU A 112 10.24 17.53 22.97
CA LEU A 112 9.12 17.54 22.00
C LEU A 112 9.57 18.04 20.64
N LYS A 113 10.34 19.13 20.60
CA LYS A 113 10.89 19.68 19.36
C LYS A 113 11.80 18.68 18.63
N ASN A 114 12.59 17.89 19.37
CA ASN A 114 13.43 16.85 18.78
C ASN A 114 12.57 15.71 18.19
N ILE A 115 11.50 15.30 18.88
CA ILE A 115 10.53 14.33 18.39
C ILE A 115 9.87 14.83 17.09
N ASP A 116 9.40 16.08 17.07
CA ASP A 116 8.77 16.67 15.88
C ASP A 116 9.76 16.77 14.70
N SER A 117 11.03 17.10 14.97
CA SER A 117 12.08 17.12 13.96
C SER A 117 12.35 15.73 13.39
N LEU A 118 12.34 14.70 14.23
CA LEU A 118 12.46 13.30 13.78
C LEU A 118 11.28 12.93 12.87
N PHE A 119 10.05 13.21 13.26
CA PHE A 119 8.88 12.93 12.43
C PHE A 119 8.94 13.65 11.08
N ALA A 120 9.33 14.92 11.07
CA ALA A 120 9.49 15.68 9.83
C ALA A 120 10.55 15.06 8.91
N SER A 121 11.70 14.61 9.45
CA SER A 121 12.76 13.96 8.67
C SER A 121 12.34 12.62 8.09
N GLU A 122 11.43 11.91 8.76
CA GLU A 122 10.87 10.64 8.30
C GLU A 122 9.70 10.81 7.30
N GLY A 123 9.32 12.06 6.98
CA GLY A 123 8.25 12.39 6.03
C GLY A 123 6.85 12.38 6.65
N VAL A 124 6.75 12.43 7.98
CA VAL A 124 5.47 12.60 8.68
C VAL A 124 5.08 14.08 8.66
N ARG A 125 3.83 14.36 8.28
CA ARG A 125 3.24 15.70 8.28
C ARG A 125 1.92 15.68 9.02
N GLU A 126 1.62 16.77 9.73
CA GLU A 126 0.35 16.98 10.39
C GLU A 126 -0.75 17.28 9.36
N ILE A 127 -1.97 16.81 9.63
CA ILE A 127 -3.16 17.16 8.86
C ILE A 127 -3.73 18.46 9.45
N GLU A 128 -3.84 19.49 8.64
CA GLU A 128 -4.47 20.75 9.02
C GLU A 128 -5.99 20.57 8.94
N ALA A 129 -6.63 20.27 10.07
CA ALA A 129 -8.05 19.93 10.10
C ALA A 129 -8.95 21.14 10.46
N ILE A 130 -8.55 22.00 11.41
CA ILE A 130 -9.39 23.06 11.96
C ILE A 130 -9.79 24.07 10.87
N GLY A 131 -11.09 24.34 10.77
CA GLY A 131 -11.64 25.30 9.81
C GLY A 131 -11.78 24.75 8.39
N THR A 132 -11.38 23.51 8.12
CA THR A 132 -11.56 22.86 6.83
C THR A 132 -12.89 22.11 6.75
N PRO A 133 -13.45 21.86 5.55
CA PRO A 133 -14.54 20.93 5.38
C PRO A 133 -14.17 19.52 5.84
N PHE A 134 -15.11 18.81 6.43
CA PHE A 134 -14.90 17.42 6.84
C PHE A 134 -14.66 16.52 5.61
N ASP A 135 -13.54 15.77 5.64
CA ASP A 135 -13.20 14.77 4.65
C ASP A 135 -13.01 13.40 5.34
N PRO A 136 -13.88 12.40 5.05
CA PRO A 136 -13.77 11.06 5.66
C PRO A 136 -12.45 10.32 5.39
N ASN A 137 -11.67 10.73 4.38
CA ASN A 137 -10.39 10.09 4.07
C ASN A 137 -9.29 10.49 5.06
N VAL A 138 -9.41 11.67 5.68
CA VAL A 138 -8.37 12.25 6.56
C VAL A 138 -8.88 12.64 7.95
N HIS A 139 -10.19 12.68 8.14
CA HIS A 139 -10.84 13.08 9.41
C HIS A 139 -11.75 11.98 9.93
N ASP A 140 -11.82 11.86 11.26
CA ASP A 140 -12.72 10.98 11.99
C ASP A 140 -13.56 11.84 12.95
N ALA A 141 -14.86 12.04 12.62
CA ALA A 141 -15.75 12.91 13.38
C ALA A 141 -16.38 12.14 14.56
N ILE A 142 -16.12 12.59 15.78
CA ILE A 142 -16.64 11.95 17.01
C ILE A 142 -17.65 12.82 17.77
N ALA A 143 -17.75 14.11 17.44
CA ALA A 143 -18.66 15.04 18.08
C ALA A 143 -19.21 16.07 17.09
N TYR A 144 -20.34 16.63 17.44
CA TYR A 144 -20.99 17.72 16.71
C TYR A 144 -21.13 18.95 17.60
N SER A 145 -20.83 20.11 17.04
CA SER A 145 -21.02 21.41 17.68
C SER A 145 -22.12 22.17 16.95
N ALA A 146 -23.07 22.70 17.71
CA ALA A 146 -24.09 23.59 17.17
C ALA A 146 -23.47 24.95 16.86
N ARG A 147 -23.24 25.26 15.59
CA ARG A 147 -22.59 26.48 15.12
C ARG A 147 -23.34 27.03 13.91
N ASP A 148 -23.94 28.22 14.09
CA ASP A 148 -24.66 28.93 13.04
C ASP A 148 -23.76 29.87 12.21
N ASP A 149 -22.53 30.12 12.71
CA ASP A 149 -21.52 30.99 12.12
C ASP A 149 -20.60 30.27 11.13
N LEU A 150 -20.72 28.95 11.01
CA LEU A 150 -19.90 28.10 10.11
C LEU A 150 -20.78 27.31 9.15
N ALA A 151 -20.22 26.95 7.99
CA ALA A 151 -20.86 26.02 7.09
C ALA A 151 -21.07 24.65 7.75
N GLU A 152 -22.12 23.93 7.41
CA GLU A 152 -22.37 22.58 7.90
C GLU A 152 -21.22 21.64 7.54
N ASN A 153 -20.86 20.73 8.44
CA ASN A 153 -19.73 19.81 8.31
C ASN A 153 -18.34 20.49 8.20
N THR A 154 -18.16 21.65 8.82
CA THR A 154 -16.85 22.26 8.98
C THR A 154 -16.21 21.76 10.29
N VAL A 155 -14.92 21.47 10.28
CA VAL A 155 -14.18 21.06 11.48
C VAL A 155 -14.08 22.24 12.44
N THR A 156 -14.70 22.12 13.62
CA THR A 156 -14.74 23.16 14.66
C THR A 156 -13.64 23.01 15.69
N ALA A 157 -13.25 21.78 15.99
CA ALA A 157 -12.16 21.47 16.91
C ALA A 157 -11.44 20.19 16.53
N GLU A 158 -10.16 20.12 16.84
CA GLU A 158 -9.35 18.93 16.69
C GLU A 158 -9.02 18.35 18.08
N ILE A 159 -9.59 17.18 18.38
CA ILE A 159 -9.44 16.50 19.67
C ILE A 159 -8.12 15.73 19.72
N ARG A 160 -7.74 15.17 18.58
CA ARG A 160 -6.46 14.48 18.40
C ARG A 160 -5.94 14.72 16.99
N LYS A 161 -4.67 15.11 16.90
CA LYS A 161 -4.02 15.41 15.62
C LYS A 161 -3.90 14.20 14.71
N GLY A 162 -4.24 14.39 13.45
CA GLY A 162 -4.00 13.46 12.36
C GLY A 162 -2.64 13.64 11.73
N TYR A 163 -2.13 12.58 11.12
CA TYR A 163 -0.82 12.59 10.47
C TYR A 163 -0.81 11.81 9.17
N MET A 164 -0.01 12.29 8.22
CA MET A 164 0.30 11.63 6.95
C MET A 164 1.76 11.22 6.91
N LEU A 165 2.05 10.10 6.26
CA LEU A 165 3.40 9.63 5.92
C LEU A 165 3.53 9.57 4.40
N ASN A 166 4.39 10.41 3.82
CA ASN A 166 4.65 10.45 2.38
C ASN A 166 3.35 10.50 1.52
N GLY A 167 2.36 11.29 1.96
CA GLY A 167 1.08 11.44 1.25
C GLY A 167 0.03 10.37 1.53
N ARG A 168 0.31 9.38 2.40
CA ARG A 168 -0.66 8.38 2.88
C ARG A 168 -1.08 8.70 4.30
N VAL A 169 -2.36 8.58 4.60
CA VAL A 169 -2.86 8.79 5.97
C VAL A 169 -2.26 7.71 6.89
N LEU A 170 -1.54 8.17 7.91
CA LEU A 170 -0.98 7.34 8.97
C LEU A 170 -2.03 7.11 10.06
N ARG A 171 -2.71 8.21 10.47
CA ARG A 171 -3.93 8.18 11.27
C ARG A 171 -4.76 9.44 10.97
N PRO A 172 -6.11 9.35 10.93
CA PRO A 172 -6.96 10.52 10.73
C PRO A 172 -6.93 11.47 11.93
N SER A 173 -7.23 12.75 11.69
CA SER A 173 -7.54 13.71 12.77
C SER A 173 -8.87 13.36 13.40
N LEU A 174 -8.89 13.28 14.74
CA LEU A 174 -10.11 13.09 15.49
C LEU A 174 -10.74 14.46 15.74
N VAL A 175 -11.91 14.71 15.16
CA VAL A 175 -12.47 16.06 15.06
C VAL A 175 -13.89 16.17 15.58
N GLU A 176 -14.26 17.41 15.94
CA GLU A 176 -15.62 17.87 16.11
C GLU A 176 -16.02 18.66 14.86
N ILE A 177 -17.25 18.49 14.38
CA ILE A 177 -17.75 19.18 13.17
C ILE A 177 -18.99 20.00 13.49
N SER A 178 -19.18 21.10 12.73
CA SER A 178 -20.34 21.98 12.83
C SER A 178 -21.60 21.28 12.35
N LYS A 179 -22.71 21.49 13.06
CA LYS A 179 -24.04 21.12 12.65
C LYS A 179 -24.97 22.32 12.80
N ILE A 180 -25.70 22.66 11.74
CA ILE A 180 -26.69 23.73 11.80
C ILE A 180 -27.91 23.21 12.58
N VAL A 181 -28.22 23.85 13.71
CA VAL A 181 -29.43 23.58 14.46
C VAL A 181 -30.56 24.39 13.82
N LYS A 182 -31.32 23.77 12.91
CA LYS A 182 -32.61 24.34 12.49
C LYS A 182 -33.54 24.34 13.71
N ASN A 183 -33.75 25.49 14.31
CA ASN A 183 -34.80 25.68 15.32
C ASN A 183 -36.16 25.37 14.66
N SER A 184 -36.68 24.17 14.86
CA SER A 184 -38.05 23.77 14.52
C SER A 184 -39.06 24.39 15.52
N VAL A 185 -39.14 25.72 15.51
CA VAL A 185 -40.14 26.44 16.34
C VAL A 185 -41.40 26.82 15.55
N ASN A 186 -41.54 26.49 14.27
CA ASN A 186 -42.67 26.95 13.45
C ASN A 186 -43.74 25.91 13.09
N ASP A 187 -43.67 24.66 13.57
CA ASP A 187 -44.66 23.66 13.20
C ASP A 187 -45.84 23.47 14.18
N THR A 188 -45.98 24.36 15.18
CA THR A 188 -47.10 24.24 16.18
C THR A 188 -48.15 25.33 16.06
N LYS A 189 -48.17 26.18 15.04
CA LYS A 189 -49.15 27.27 14.89
C LYS A 189 -50.23 27.11 13.82
N GLU A 190 -50.24 26.06 13.06
CA GLU A 190 -51.26 25.86 11.99
C GLU A 190 -52.36 24.80 12.29
N LEU A 191 -52.38 24.20 13.47
CA LEU A 191 -53.39 23.17 13.83
C LEU A 191 -54.50 23.63 14.76
N ASN A 192 -54.74 24.96 14.95
CA ASN A 192 -55.78 25.40 15.87
C ASN A 192 -56.74 26.47 15.33
N ILE A 193 -57.04 26.48 13.99
CA ILE A 193 -58.11 27.33 13.43
C ILE A 193 -58.99 26.52 12.47
N GLN A 194 -59.55 25.39 12.89
CA GLN A 194 -60.74 24.80 12.28
C GLN A 194 -61.43 23.87 13.29
N GLY A 195 -62.28 24.45 14.12
CA GLY A 195 -63.08 23.66 15.05
C GLY A 195 -63.99 24.54 15.91
N GLY A 196 -64.83 25.34 15.25
CA GLY A 196 -65.79 26.14 16.02
C GLY A 196 -66.84 26.86 15.20
N GLN A 197 -67.65 26.11 14.44
CA GLN A 197 -69.00 26.55 14.06
C GLN A 197 -69.75 25.33 13.52
N GLU A 198 -70.60 24.74 14.40
CA GLU A 198 -71.94 24.27 14.05
C GLU A 198 -72.58 23.64 15.31
N GLY A 199 -73.75 24.16 15.64
CA GLY A 199 -74.66 23.42 16.52
C GLY A 199 -75.39 24.23 17.55
N GLY A 200 -76.56 24.78 17.17
CA GLY A 200 -77.50 25.05 18.14
C GLY A 200 -78.71 25.86 17.61
#